data_88f2911acc5fe8dc9e6fdcbe5aaf2673
#
_entry.id   88f2911acc5fe8dc9e6fdcbe5aaf2673
#
_cell.length_a   1.000
_cell.length_b   1.000
_cell.length_c   1.000
_cell.angle_alpha   90.00
_cell.angle_beta   90.00
_cell.angle_gamma   90.00
#
_symmetry.space_group_name_H-M   'P 1'
#
loop_
_entity.id
_entity.type
_entity.pdbx_description
1 polymer ?
#
loop_
_entity_poly.entity_id
_entity_poly.type
_entity_poly.pdbx_seq_one_letter_code
_entity_poly.pdbx_strand_id
1 'polypeptide(L)'
;MLNVRIKGLLKSMEVDAIFLKKWENVRWASGFRGADSYLLCSNEQAFLITDPRYTEQAAVECPEMTIVNWKQRGSIARAAADITNELNIRRLAFEDDAVPYRLYADLCAETGCELFPAGNNVDRLRMVKTQEEIDCLSEACAIACRAFYRIIDDIRPGVTEKELAARLSTYMVFEGADSQQS
;
A
#
# COMPACT_ATOMS: atom_id res chain seq x y z
N MET A 1 12.38 -2.93 -8.31
CA MET A 1 12.41 -1.94 -9.45
C MET A 1 11.23 -1.00 -9.32
N LEU A 2 11.45 0.32 -9.35
CA LEU A 2 10.37 1.31 -9.21
C LEU A 2 9.28 1.02 -10.25
N ASN A 3 8.02 1.01 -9.83
CA ASN A 3 6.88 0.69 -10.69
C ASN A 3 6.81 1.66 -11.88
N VAL A 4 6.97 1.14 -13.09
CA VAL A 4 6.99 1.93 -14.35
C VAL A 4 5.72 2.78 -14.51
N ARG A 5 4.59 2.30 -13.97
CA ARG A 5 3.31 3.02 -14.00
C ARG A 5 3.36 4.31 -13.15
N ILE A 6 4.07 4.29 -12.00
CA ILE A 6 4.28 5.50 -11.17
C ILE A 6 5.12 6.52 -11.92
N LYS A 7 6.19 6.11 -12.60
CA LYS A 7 6.99 7.04 -13.42
C LYS A 7 6.17 7.74 -14.51
N GLY A 8 5.29 6.98 -15.18
CA GLY A 8 4.35 7.54 -16.16
C GLY A 8 3.39 8.56 -15.54
N LEU A 9 2.92 8.28 -14.30
CA LEU A 9 2.04 9.18 -13.56
C LEU A 9 2.75 10.49 -13.19
N LEU A 10 3.96 10.41 -12.61
CA LEU A 10 4.74 11.60 -12.25
C LEU A 10 4.94 12.53 -13.45
N LYS A 11 5.26 11.94 -14.60
CA LYS A 11 5.40 12.70 -15.86
C LYS A 11 4.08 13.36 -16.29
N SER A 12 2.95 12.63 -16.20
CA SER A 12 1.66 13.17 -16.63
C SER A 12 1.12 14.25 -15.70
N MET A 13 1.49 14.22 -14.42
CA MET A 13 1.14 15.24 -13.43
C MET A 13 2.15 16.39 -13.38
N GLU A 14 3.26 16.29 -14.12
CA GLU A 14 4.37 17.24 -14.08
C GLU A 14 4.91 17.49 -12.66
N VAL A 15 5.05 16.41 -11.86
CA VAL A 15 5.59 16.43 -10.50
C VAL A 15 6.87 15.62 -10.41
N ASP A 16 7.73 15.97 -9.44
CA ASP A 16 9.02 15.31 -9.24
C ASP A 16 8.89 13.99 -8.47
N ALA A 17 7.91 13.94 -7.55
CA ALA A 17 7.68 12.79 -6.70
C ALA A 17 6.22 12.69 -6.25
N ILE A 18 5.86 11.53 -5.67
CA ILE A 18 4.56 11.29 -5.05
C ILE A 18 4.73 10.69 -3.66
N PHE A 19 3.91 11.17 -2.71
CA PHE A 19 3.80 10.68 -1.36
C PHE A 19 2.50 9.88 -1.19
N LEU A 20 2.63 8.57 -0.99
CA LEU A 20 1.53 7.64 -0.83
C LEU A 20 1.33 7.26 0.63
N LYS A 21 0.05 7.19 1.04
CA LYS A 21 -0.36 6.81 2.39
C LYS A 21 -1.37 5.66 2.41
N LYS A 22 -2.27 5.55 1.43
CA LYS A 22 -3.20 4.42 1.37
C LYS A 22 -2.40 3.12 1.38
N TRP A 23 -2.71 2.24 2.33
CA TRP A 23 -1.95 0.99 2.49
C TRP A 23 -2.01 0.13 1.22
N GLU A 24 -3.15 0.16 0.50
CA GLU A 24 -3.32 -0.54 -0.77
C GLU A 24 -2.37 -0.01 -1.85
N ASN A 25 -2.17 1.31 -1.87
CA ASN A 25 -1.31 1.96 -2.85
C ASN A 25 0.17 1.80 -2.48
N VAL A 26 0.50 1.89 -1.19
CA VAL A 26 1.84 1.58 -0.67
C VAL A 26 2.19 0.13 -0.99
N ARG A 27 1.31 -0.84 -0.64
CA ARG A 27 1.52 -2.26 -0.93
C ARG A 27 1.67 -2.53 -2.42
N TRP A 28 0.78 -1.98 -3.25
CA TRP A 28 0.83 -2.16 -4.69
C TRP A 28 2.11 -1.62 -5.32
N ALA A 29 2.60 -0.47 -4.85
CA ALA A 29 3.77 0.19 -5.41
C ALA A 29 5.09 -0.40 -4.90
N SER A 30 5.13 -0.90 -3.65
CA SER A 30 6.33 -1.39 -2.98
C SER A 30 6.40 -2.91 -2.81
N GLY A 31 5.27 -3.59 -2.77
CA GLY A 31 5.16 -4.99 -2.32
C GLY A 31 5.11 -5.14 -0.80
N PHE A 32 5.30 -4.08 -0.03
CA PHE A 32 5.32 -4.11 1.43
C PHE A 32 3.96 -4.48 2.02
N ARG A 33 3.93 -5.45 2.93
CA ARG A 33 2.70 -5.98 3.54
C ARG A 33 2.45 -5.51 4.98
N GLY A 34 3.40 -4.77 5.54
CA GLY A 34 3.24 -4.20 6.88
C GLY A 34 2.28 -3.01 6.90
N ALA A 35 1.80 -2.66 8.09
CA ALA A 35 0.96 -1.49 8.33
C ALA A 35 1.78 -0.21 8.60
N ASP A 36 1.09 0.90 8.83
CA ASP A 36 1.67 2.18 9.30
C ASP A 36 2.89 2.66 8.49
N SER A 37 2.78 2.57 7.16
CA SER A 37 3.87 2.95 6.27
C SER A 37 3.42 3.95 5.23
N TYR A 38 4.39 4.69 4.72
CA TYR A 38 4.24 5.69 3.67
C TYR A 38 5.29 5.40 2.61
N LEU A 39 5.01 5.76 1.39
CA LEU A 39 5.94 5.58 0.30
C LEU A 39 6.17 6.91 -0.42
N LEU A 40 7.42 7.35 -0.51
CA LEU A 40 7.80 8.49 -1.32
C LEU A 40 8.55 7.97 -2.55
N CYS A 41 7.98 8.18 -3.73
CA CYS A 41 8.56 7.76 -4.99
C CYS A 41 8.93 8.96 -5.85
N SER A 42 10.17 9.03 -6.30
CA SER A 42 10.64 9.89 -7.38
C SER A 42 10.74 9.10 -8.70
N ASN A 43 11.25 9.73 -9.75
CA ASN A 43 11.51 9.03 -11.02
C ASN A 43 12.61 7.95 -10.90
N GLU A 44 13.50 8.07 -9.93
CA GLU A 44 14.69 7.21 -9.83
C GLU A 44 14.67 6.31 -8.60
N GLN A 45 14.15 6.80 -7.49
CA GLN A 45 14.25 6.16 -6.18
C GLN A 45 12.90 6.07 -5.48
N ALA A 46 12.78 5.07 -4.60
CA ALA A 46 11.63 4.90 -3.73
C ALA A 46 12.10 4.72 -2.28
N PHE A 47 11.41 5.41 -1.38
CA PHE A 47 11.69 5.42 0.06
C PHE A 47 10.46 4.92 0.80
N LEU A 48 10.60 3.81 1.50
CA LEU A 48 9.56 3.32 2.39
C LEU A 48 9.76 3.90 3.78
N ILE A 49 8.89 4.83 4.16
CA ILE A 49 8.92 5.51 5.46
C ILE A 49 8.04 4.70 6.41
N THR A 50 8.63 4.07 7.42
CA THR A 50 7.91 3.14 8.30
C THR A 50 8.29 3.28 9.78
N ASP A 51 7.53 2.59 10.63
CA ASP A 51 7.78 2.49 12.07
C ASP A 51 8.94 1.49 12.35
N PRO A 52 9.72 1.66 13.44
CA PRO A 52 10.78 0.74 13.83
C PRO A 52 10.38 -0.74 13.88
N ARG A 53 9.13 -1.02 14.22
CA ARG A 53 8.60 -2.40 14.30
C ARG A 53 8.62 -3.14 12.95
N TYR A 54 8.65 -2.39 11.87
CA TYR A 54 8.56 -2.92 10.51
C TYR A 54 9.84 -2.82 9.69
N THR A 55 10.93 -2.25 10.24
CA THR A 55 12.17 -2.02 9.48
C THR A 55 12.81 -3.30 8.98
N GLU A 56 12.83 -4.37 9.79
CA GLU A 56 13.36 -5.67 9.39
C GLU A 56 12.51 -6.33 8.32
N GLN A 57 11.19 -6.34 8.51
CA GLN A 57 10.25 -6.85 7.51
C GLN A 57 10.38 -6.07 6.18
N ALA A 58 10.44 -4.75 6.26
CA ALA A 58 10.59 -3.89 5.09
C ALA A 58 11.90 -4.16 4.33
N ALA A 59 13.01 -4.39 5.02
CA ALA A 59 14.28 -4.72 4.39
C ALA A 59 14.24 -6.06 3.62
N VAL A 60 13.45 -7.02 4.11
CA VAL A 60 13.27 -8.32 3.45
C VAL A 60 12.29 -8.23 2.26
N GLU A 61 11.15 -7.53 2.46
CA GLU A 61 10.09 -7.46 1.44
C GLU A 61 10.41 -6.44 0.33
N CYS A 62 11.19 -5.39 0.63
CA CYS A 62 11.50 -4.28 -0.28
C CYS A 62 13.02 -4.03 -0.40
N PRO A 63 13.83 -5.02 -0.80
CA PRO A 63 15.30 -4.91 -0.79
C PRO A 63 15.85 -3.83 -1.75
N GLU A 64 15.07 -3.40 -2.72
CA GLU A 64 15.45 -2.36 -3.69
C GLU A 64 15.07 -0.94 -3.24
N MET A 65 14.44 -0.79 -2.07
CA MET A 65 13.99 0.50 -1.56
C MET A 65 14.84 0.96 -0.38
N THR A 66 14.96 2.27 -0.24
CA THR A 66 15.56 2.85 0.96
C THR A 66 14.52 2.86 2.08
N ILE A 67 14.82 2.14 3.18
CA ILE A 67 13.94 2.06 4.33
C ILE A 67 14.26 3.21 5.30
N VAL A 68 13.28 4.03 5.60
CA VAL A 68 13.41 5.19 6.48
C VAL A 68 12.58 5.00 7.74
N ASN A 69 13.23 4.93 8.89
CA ASN A 69 12.57 4.93 10.19
C ASN A 69 12.21 6.37 10.58
N TRP A 70 10.93 6.73 10.49
CA TRP A 70 10.48 8.10 10.75
C TRP A 70 10.66 8.52 12.22
N LYS A 71 10.66 7.59 13.19
CA LYS A 71 10.89 7.95 14.60
C LYS A 71 12.30 8.47 14.85
N GLN A 72 13.28 8.01 14.10
CA GLN A 72 14.66 8.54 14.16
C GLN A 72 14.76 9.94 13.54
N ARG A 73 13.79 10.34 12.72
CA ARG A 73 13.72 11.67 12.08
C ARG A 73 12.79 12.63 12.84
N GLY A 74 12.11 12.16 13.89
CA GLY A 74 11.20 12.95 14.72
C GLY A 74 9.73 12.89 14.26
N SER A 75 9.44 12.98 12.97
CA SER A 75 8.10 12.88 12.41
C SER A 75 8.11 12.33 10.98
N ILE A 76 6.93 11.93 10.49
CA ILE A 76 6.74 11.50 9.10
C ILE A 76 7.04 12.65 8.13
N ALA A 77 6.54 13.84 8.43
CA ALA A 77 6.78 15.04 7.61
C ALA A 77 8.27 15.40 7.56
N ARG A 78 8.98 15.28 8.68
CA ARG A 78 10.43 15.52 8.72
C ARG A 78 11.20 14.48 7.91
N ALA A 79 10.82 13.21 8.02
CA ALA A 79 11.40 12.15 7.19
C ALA A 79 11.18 12.41 5.69
N ALA A 80 9.98 12.85 5.30
CA ALA A 80 9.69 13.25 3.93
C ALA A 80 10.51 14.48 3.51
N ALA A 81 10.68 15.47 4.40
CA ALA A 81 11.48 16.66 4.15
C ALA A 81 12.95 16.34 3.91
N ASP A 82 13.54 15.45 4.70
CA ASP A 82 14.92 15.01 4.50
C ASP A 82 15.10 14.38 3.10
N ILE A 83 14.15 13.53 2.68
CA ILE A 83 14.18 12.88 1.35
C ILE A 83 13.99 13.91 0.23
N THR A 84 13.01 14.80 0.37
CA THR A 84 12.73 15.82 -0.67
C THR A 84 13.89 16.78 -0.85
N ASN A 85 14.58 17.14 0.23
CA ASN A 85 15.78 17.98 0.20
C ASN A 85 16.97 17.24 -0.45
N GLU A 86 17.21 15.97 -0.08
CA GLU A 86 18.27 15.14 -0.65
C GLU A 86 18.11 14.99 -2.17
N LEU A 87 16.88 14.81 -2.64
CA LEU A 87 16.57 14.62 -4.06
C LEU A 87 16.28 15.92 -4.82
N ASN A 88 16.31 17.08 -4.15
CA ASN A 88 15.93 18.37 -4.73
C ASN A 88 14.52 18.39 -5.32
N ILE A 89 13.57 17.70 -4.68
CA ILE A 89 12.15 17.67 -5.05
C ILE A 89 11.53 19.05 -4.78
N ARG A 90 10.82 19.59 -5.76
CA ARG A 90 10.13 20.88 -5.66
C ARG A 90 8.62 20.71 -5.76
N ARG A 91 8.16 19.76 -6.55
CA ARG A 91 6.75 19.47 -6.84
C ARG A 91 6.43 18.07 -6.34
N LEU A 92 5.69 17.98 -5.24
CA LEU A 92 5.34 16.73 -4.57
C LEU A 92 3.84 16.47 -4.68
N ALA A 93 3.44 15.42 -5.40
CA ALA A 93 2.06 14.94 -5.34
C ALA A 93 1.80 14.18 -4.03
N PHE A 94 0.57 14.20 -3.54
CA PHE A 94 0.18 13.45 -2.36
C PHE A 94 -1.26 12.93 -2.48
N GLU A 95 -1.60 11.87 -1.76
CA GLU A 95 -2.96 11.32 -1.71
C GLU A 95 -3.85 12.19 -0.82
N ASP A 96 -4.58 13.10 -1.43
CA ASP A 96 -5.41 14.11 -0.76
C ASP A 96 -6.65 13.51 -0.06
N ASP A 97 -7.09 12.34 -0.47
CA ASP A 97 -8.18 11.60 0.18
C ASP A 97 -7.72 10.68 1.32
N ALA A 98 -6.41 10.53 1.54
CA ALA A 98 -5.84 9.66 2.57
C ALA A 98 -4.92 10.38 3.57
N VAL A 99 -4.24 11.44 3.14
CA VAL A 99 -3.38 12.23 3.99
C VAL A 99 -4.24 13.15 4.88
N PRO A 100 -4.23 12.96 6.23
CA PRO A 100 -5.01 13.83 7.12
C PRO A 100 -4.53 15.28 7.03
N TYR A 101 -5.43 16.22 7.25
CA TYR A 101 -5.12 17.66 7.19
C TYR A 101 -3.89 18.04 8.03
N ARG A 102 -3.74 17.47 9.22
CA ARG A 102 -2.56 17.74 10.06
C ARG A 102 -1.26 17.32 9.36
N LEU A 103 -1.21 16.11 8.82
CA LEU A 103 -0.01 15.64 8.10
C LEU A 103 0.26 16.49 6.85
N TYR A 104 -0.79 16.89 6.14
CA TYR A 104 -0.67 17.83 5.02
C TYR A 104 -0.04 19.16 5.45
N ALA A 105 -0.53 19.76 6.55
CA ALA A 105 0.02 21.01 7.08
C ALA A 105 1.49 20.85 7.51
N ASP A 106 1.82 19.73 8.16
CA ASP A 106 3.18 19.41 8.57
C ASP A 106 4.10 19.21 7.33
N LEU A 107 3.61 18.53 6.28
CA LEU A 107 4.34 18.38 5.01
C LEU A 107 4.59 19.75 4.34
N CYS A 108 3.60 20.63 4.28
CA CYS A 108 3.77 21.99 3.76
C CYS A 108 4.86 22.78 4.50
N ALA A 109 4.86 22.66 5.83
CA ALA A 109 5.80 23.41 6.69
C ALA A 109 7.22 22.88 6.60
N GLU A 110 7.40 21.54 6.51
CA GLU A 110 8.71 20.91 6.64
C GLU A 110 9.41 20.68 5.29
N THR A 111 8.67 20.36 4.21
CA THR A 111 9.31 19.98 2.94
C THR A 111 9.70 21.17 2.09
N GLY A 112 9.01 22.32 2.21
CA GLY A 112 9.18 23.45 1.30
C GLY A 112 8.79 23.17 -0.15
N CYS A 113 8.18 22.00 -0.43
CA CYS A 113 7.69 21.64 -1.74
C CYS A 113 6.34 22.31 -2.04
N GLU A 114 6.08 22.55 -3.32
CA GLU A 114 4.72 22.79 -3.80
C GLU A 114 3.95 21.45 -3.81
N LEU A 115 2.84 21.37 -3.05
CA LEU A 115 2.07 20.14 -2.89
C LEU A 115 0.89 20.09 -3.87
N PHE A 116 0.73 18.96 -4.57
CA PHE A 116 -0.32 18.72 -5.56
C PHE A 116 -1.21 17.55 -5.14
N PRO A 117 -2.53 17.70 -5.15
CA PRO A 117 -3.41 16.57 -4.91
C PRO A 117 -3.29 15.54 -6.03
N ALA A 118 -3.08 14.29 -5.66
CA ALA A 118 -3.02 13.18 -6.63
C ALA A 118 -4.42 12.77 -7.13
N GLY A 119 -5.47 13.13 -6.39
CA GLY A 119 -6.82 12.66 -6.66
C GLY A 119 -6.86 11.13 -6.71
N ASN A 120 -7.62 10.58 -7.63
CA ASN A 120 -7.75 9.14 -7.81
C ASN A 120 -6.77 8.54 -8.86
N ASN A 121 -5.72 9.27 -9.21
CA ASN A 121 -4.82 8.85 -10.29
C ASN A 121 -4.08 7.54 -9.97
N VAL A 122 -3.64 7.34 -8.73
CA VAL A 122 -2.97 6.08 -8.31
C VAL A 122 -3.97 4.92 -8.33
N ASP A 123 -5.18 5.13 -7.83
CA ASP A 123 -6.23 4.11 -7.86
C ASP A 123 -6.58 3.69 -9.31
N ARG A 124 -6.62 4.65 -10.24
CA ARG A 124 -6.79 4.36 -11.69
C ARG A 124 -5.67 3.49 -12.25
N LEU A 125 -4.42 3.69 -11.84
CA LEU A 125 -3.32 2.82 -12.27
C LEU A 125 -3.53 1.37 -11.80
N ARG A 126 -4.08 1.18 -10.59
CA ARG A 126 -4.39 -0.14 -10.04
C ARG A 126 -5.62 -0.80 -10.67
N MET A 127 -6.50 -0.03 -11.29
CA MET A 127 -7.67 -0.60 -12.00
C MET A 127 -7.26 -1.48 -13.18
N VAL A 128 -6.18 -1.12 -13.87
CA VAL A 128 -5.62 -1.92 -14.97
C VAL A 128 -4.62 -2.91 -14.37
N LYS A 129 -4.96 -4.21 -14.38
CA LYS A 129 -4.16 -5.28 -13.81
C LYS A 129 -3.12 -5.79 -14.80
N THR A 130 -1.95 -6.19 -14.30
CA THR A 130 -1.00 -7.00 -15.06
C THR A 130 -1.49 -8.45 -15.15
N GLN A 131 -0.86 -9.26 -16.01
CA GLN A 131 -1.19 -10.69 -16.08
C GLN A 131 -0.94 -11.39 -14.74
N GLU A 132 0.18 -11.10 -14.09
CA GLU A 132 0.51 -11.64 -12.75
C GLU A 132 -0.53 -11.26 -11.69
N GLU A 133 -1.00 -10.01 -11.69
CA GLU A 133 -2.07 -9.56 -10.80
C GLU A 133 -3.40 -10.27 -11.10
N ILE A 134 -3.69 -10.54 -12.38
CA ILE A 134 -4.89 -11.33 -12.80
C ILE A 134 -4.77 -12.77 -12.33
N ASP A 135 -3.62 -13.39 -12.47
CA ASP A 135 -3.39 -14.77 -12.04
C ASP A 135 -3.55 -14.92 -10.52
N CYS A 136 -3.01 -13.98 -9.73
CA CYS A 136 -3.22 -13.93 -8.28
C CYS A 136 -4.70 -13.76 -7.90
N LEU A 137 -5.42 -12.86 -8.58
CA LEU A 137 -6.84 -12.65 -8.36
C LEU A 137 -7.66 -13.90 -8.72
N SER A 138 -7.31 -14.57 -9.81
CA SER A 138 -7.98 -15.79 -10.27
C SER A 138 -7.81 -16.92 -9.24
N GLU A 139 -6.61 -17.10 -8.69
CA GLU A 139 -6.37 -18.09 -7.64
C GLU A 139 -7.12 -17.72 -6.34
N ALA A 140 -7.11 -16.46 -5.93
CA ALA A 140 -7.88 -16.01 -4.77
C ALA A 140 -9.39 -16.30 -4.94
N CYS A 141 -9.95 -16.06 -6.12
CA CYS A 141 -11.34 -16.40 -6.45
C CYS A 141 -11.56 -17.92 -6.41
N ALA A 142 -10.64 -18.71 -6.95
CA ALA A 142 -10.74 -20.18 -6.93
C ALA A 142 -10.73 -20.73 -5.49
N ILE A 143 -9.87 -20.22 -4.61
CA ILE A 143 -9.86 -20.55 -3.18
C ILE A 143 -11.21 -20.26 -2.55
N ALA A 144 -11.73 -19.04 -2.76
CA ALA A 144 -13.03 -18.64 -2.22
C ALA A 144 -14.18 -19.54 -2.71
N CYS A 145 -14.19 -19.90 -4.00
CA CYS A 145 -15.17 -20.79 -4.59
C CYS A 145 -15.09 -22.21 -3.97
N ARG A 146 -13.87 -22.77 -3.85
CA ARG A 146 -13.70 -24.10 -3.22
C ARG A 146 -14.20 -24.11 -1.78
N ALA A 147 -13.84 -23.11 -0.98
CA ALA A 147 -14.32 -22.97 0.39
C ALA A 147 -15.85 -22.81 0.45
N PHE A 148 -16.42 -22.03 -0.46
CA PHE A 148 -17.86 -21.83 -0.55
C PHE A 148 -18.60 -23.13 -0.88
N TYR A 149 -18.14 -23.91 -1.84
CA TYR A 149 -18.77 -25.21 -2.14
C TYR A 149 -18.70 -26.18 -0.96
N ARG A 150 -17.65 -26.15 -0.17
CA ARG A 150 -17.55 -26.99 1.04
C ARG A 150 -18.53 -26.58 2.12
N ILE A 151 -18.76 -25.27 2.35
CA ILE A 151 -19.64 -24.81 3.43
C ILE A 151 -21.11 -25.09 3.14
N ILE A 152 -21.53 -25.26 1.88
CA ILE A 152 -22.92 -25.53 1.49
C ILE A 152 -23.43 -26.77 2.22
N ASP A 153 -22.64 -27.83 2.37
CA ASP A 153 -23.00 -29.08 3.03
C ASP A 153 -23.18 -28.92 4.55
N ASP A 154 -22.63 -27.84 5.11
CA ASP A 154 -22.77 -27.53 6.54
C ASP A 154 -24.04 -26.72 6.87
N ILE A 155 -24.69 -26.14 5.83
CA ILE A 155 -25.89 -25.31 6.01
C ILE A 155 -27.10 -26.22 6.27
N ARG A 156 -27.48 -26.36 7.56
CA ARG A 156 -28.59 -27.20 7.99
C ARG A 156 -29.26 -26.61 9.23
N PRO A 157 -30.53 -26.97 9.48
CA PRO A 157 -31.24 -26.51 10.67
C PRO A 157 -30.45 -26.76 11.95
N GLY A 158 -30.38 -25.75 12.82
CA GLY A 158 -29.67 -25.79 14.10
C GLY A 158 -28.22 -25.29 14.07
N VAL A 159 -27.64 -25.06 12.91
CA VAL A 159 -26.32 -24.41 12.79
C VAL A 159 -26.48 -22.88 12.83
N THR A 160 -25.67 -22.21 13.63
CA THR A 160 -25.69 -20.76 13.74
C THR A 160 -24.84 -20.08 12.67
N GLU A 161 -25.12 -18.81 12.33
CA GLU A 161 -24.29 -18.00 11.42
C GLU A 161 -22.84 -17.92 11.92
N LYS A 162 -22.62 -17.81 13.23
CA LYS A 162 -21.29 -17.77 13.83
C LYS A 162 -20.50 -19.06 13.59
N GLU A 163 -21.15 -20.22 13.69
CA GLU A 163 -20.50 -21.50 13.38
C GLU A 163 -20.17 -21.63 11.90
N LEU A 164 -21.07 -21.21 11.00
CA LEU A 164 -20.82 -21.20 9.56
C LEU A 164 -19.67 -20.27 9.21
N ALA A 165 -19.64 -19.07 9.78
CA ALA A 165 -18.54 -18.12 9.55
C ALA A 165 -17.18 -18.70 9.99
N ALA A 166 -17.12 -19.33 11.16
CA ALA A 166 -15.90 -19.97 11.66
C ALA A 166 -15.44 -21.13 10.77
N ARG A 167 -16.38 -21.97 10.29
CA ARG A 167 -16.08 -23.09 9.38
C ARG A 167 -15.60 -22.58 8.03
N LEU A 168 -16.28 -21.56 7.46
CA LEU A 168 -15.88 -20.97 6.19
C LEU A 168 -14.45 -20.39 6.26
N SER A 169 -14.12 -19.67 7.33
CA SER A 169 -12.75 -19.17 7.56
C SER A 169 -11.74 -20.31 7.59
N THR A 170 -12.07 -21.41 8.28
CA THR A 170 -11.22 -22.58 8.34
C THR A 170 -11.05 -23.22 6.96
N TYR A 171 -12.11 -23.35 6.17
CA TYR A 171 -12.03 -23.90 4.82
C TYR A 171 -11.20 -23.02 3.90
N MET A 172 -11.33 -21.69 3.97
CA MET A 172 -10.50 -20.78 3.21
C MET A 172 -9.00 -20.98 3.48
N VAL A 173 -8.62 -21.12 4.75
CA VAL A 173 -7.22 -21.39 5.13
C VAL A 173 -6.76 -22.76 4.60
N PHE A 174 -7.57 -23.80 4.71
CA PHE A 174 -7.24 -25.12 4.16
C PHE A 174 -7.10 -25.13 2.63
N GLU A 175 -7.85 -24.27 1.94
CA GLU A 175 -7.75 -24.13 0.49
C GLU A 175 -6.58 -23.24 0.03
N GLY A 176 -5.83 -22.65 0.98
CA GLY A 176 -4.60 -21.90 0.69
C GLY A 176 -4.66 -20.40 0.94
N ALA A 177 -5.72 -19.87 1.56
CA ALA A 177 -5.72 -18.48 1.98
C ALA A 177 -4.78 -18.25 3.17
N ASP A 178 -4.01 -17.16 3.16
CA ASP A 178 -3.16 -16.78 4.29
C ASP A 178 -3.98 -16.44 5.54
N SER A 179 -5.07 -15.67 5.37
CA SER A 179 -6.04 -15.31 6.42
C SER A 179 -7.32 -14.76 5.80
N GLN A 180 -8.42 -14.84 6.53
CA GLN A 180 -9.61 -14.05 6.22
C GLN A 180 -9.43 -12.65 6.81
N GLN A 181 -9.31 -11.64 5.97
CA GLN A 181 -9.49 -10.25 6.41
C GLN A 181 -10.99 -9.98 6.47
N SER A 182 -11.47 -9.71 7.67
CA SER A 182 -12.86 -9.29 7.94
C SER A 182 -13.07 -7.85 7.54
#